data_9e124a4ad1654ee582819ee8e8ac5b5d
#
_entry.id   9e124a4ad1654ee582819ee8e8ac5b5d
#
_cell.length_a   1.000
_cell.length_b   1.000
_cell.length_c   1.000
_cell.angle_alpha   90.00
_cell.angle_beta   90.00
_cell.angle_gamma   90.00
#
_symmetry.space_group_name_H-M   'P 1'
#
loop_
_entity.id
_entity.type
_entity.pdbx_description
1 polymer ?
#
loop_
_entity_poly.entity_id
_entity_poly.type
_entity_poly.pdbx_seq_one_letter_code
_entity_poly.pdbx_strand_id
1 'polypeptide(L)'
;MRDNFSATTAVQNRSLLLPLITGLMLCVIPGCSLGVMAGKMFFGDPKVKSQFRGATRVDLTKGEKSLLIVCSAPHGILARYPSIQIDIVDRMTRHLDTRKVKVISADDVARWFDDNGEWGDFSELADEFDADFVMHIQIDTFSCEVRDSPNLLQGKTDGKVTVFEAAGKDVKTTSVAFERTFDVTYPAYPVPRENKSEQLFTEGFLDRTSISLTQFLYDHRASETVH
;
A
#
# COMPACT_ATOMS: atom_id res chain seq x y z
N MET A 1 -3.66 4.57 93.37
CA MET A 1 -2.41 4.14 92.75
C MET A 1 -2.60 4.33 91.24
N ARG A 2 -1.77 5.13 90.74
CA ARG A 2 -1.74 5.63 89.36
C ARG A 2 -1.28 4.54 88.44
N ASP A 3 -1.83 4.46 87.24
CA ASP A 3 -1.11 4.03 86.03
C ASP A 3 -1.60 4.80 84.81
N ASN A 4 -0.74 5.70 84.38
CA ASN A 4 -0.78 6.39 83.08
C ASN A 4 -0.36 5.41 82.04
N PHE A 5 -1.16 5.20 80.98
CA PHE A 5 -0.73 4.54 79.83
C PHE A 5 -0.77 5.51 78.59
N SER A 6 0.43 5.83 78.17
CA SER A 6 0.71 6.75 77.08
C SER A 6 0.13 6.29 75.74
N ALA A 7 -0.70 7.13 75.15
CA ALA A 7 -1.09 7.07 73.76
C ALA A 7 -0.18 8.05 72.99
N THR A 8 0.90 7.55 72.38
CA THR A 8 1.70 8.35 71.44
C THR A 8 2.55 7.44 70.56
N THR A 9 2.00 6.93 69.50
CA THR A 9 2.81 6.42 68.35
C THR A 9 1.99 6.03 67.10
N ALA A 10 0.91 6.73 66.76
CA ALA A 10 0.12 6.41 65.58
C ALA A 10 -0.05 7.55 64.54
N VAL A 11 0.67 8.67 64.65
CA VAL A 11 0.44 9.84 63.76
C VAL A 11 1.58 10.06 62.75
N GLN A 12 2.72 9.40 62.86
CA GLN A 12 3.92 9.76 62.09
C GLN A 12 4.08 9.09 60.74
N ASN A 13 3.26 8.07 60.37
CA ASN A 13 3.40 7.38 59.10
C ASN A 13 2.47 7.85 57.97
N ARG A 14 1.55 8.79 58.26
CA ARG A 14 0.64 9.32 57.24
C ARG A 14 1.24 10.44 56.36
N SER A 15 2.24 11.16 56.84
CA SER A 15 2.85 12.28 56.11
C SER A 15 3.86 11.85 55.04
N LEU A 16 4.44 10.65 55.14
CA LEU A 16 5.39 10.12 54.14
C LEU A 16 4.75 9.37 52.96
N LEU A 17 3.53 8.84 53.14
CA LEU A 17 2.78 8.14 52.08
C LEU A 17 2.19 9.10 51.04
N LEU A 18 1.84 10.31 51.42
CA LEU A 18 1.23 11.29 50.52
C LEU A 18 2.19 11.76 49.42
N PRO A 19 3.46 12.17 49.70
CA PRO A 19 4.40 12.53 48.63
C PRO A 19 4.84 11.35 47.75
N LEU A 20 4.84 10.11 48.28
CA LEU A 20 5.16 8.93 47.51
C LEU A 20 4.08 8.58 46.46
N ILE A 21 2.80 8.73 46.83
CA ILE A 21 1.67 8.52 45.95
C ILE A 21 1.58 9.63 44.89
N THR A 22 1.86 10.88 45.25
CA THR A 22 1.87 12.01 44.31
C THR A 22 3.03 11.90 43.32
N GLY A 23 4.21 11.45 43.75
CA GLY A 23 5.37 11.19 42.89
C GLY A 23 5.12 10.04 41.90
N LEU A 24 4.44 8.99 42.32
CA LEU A 24 4.10 7.85 41.48
C LEU A 24 3.03 8.23 40.40
N MET A 25 2.10 9.12 40.75
CA MET A 25 1.06 9.57 39.82
C MET A 25 1.57 10.55 38.76
N LEU A 26 2.64 11.30 39.01
CA LEU A 26 3.28 12.17 38.01
C LEU A 26 4.10 11.40 36.95
N CYS A 27 4.54 10.20 37.26
CA CYS A 27 5.29 9.36 36.31
C CYS A 27 4.42 8.67 35.23
N VAL A 28 3.09 8.71 35.35
CA VAL A 28 2.18 8.00 34.45
C VAL A 28 1.72 8.86 33.24
N ILE A 29 1.97 10.19 33.27
CA ILE A 29 1.37 11.12 32.30
C ILE A 29 2.17 11.36 31.00
N PRO A 30 3.48 11.08 30.84
CA PRO A 30 4.14 11.18 29.53
C PRO A 30 4.40 9.85 28.85
N GLY A 31 3.51 8.86 28.98
CA GLY A 31 3.83 7.45 28.64
C GLY A 31 3.48 6.97 27.24
N CYS A 32 2.58 7.60 26.48
CA CYS A 32 2.12 6.98 25.23
C CYS A 32 3.10 7.12 24.06
N SER A 33 3.81 8.23 23.91
CA SER A 33 4.73 8.41 22.78
C SER A 33 6.08 7.71 22.98
N LEU A 34 6.60 7.69 24.21
CA LEU A 34 7.85 6.99 24.55
C LEU A 34 7.70 5.46 24.49
N GLY A 35 6.55 4.93 24.88
CA GLY A 35 6.24 3.50 24.75
C GLY A 35 6.16 3.03 23.29
N VAL A 36 5.58 3.83 22.42
CA VAL A 36 5.53 3.55 20.97
C VAL A 36 6.92 3.64 20.33
N MET A 37 7.74 4.62 20.69
CA MET A 37 9.12 4.73 20.20
C MET A 37 10.01 3.59 20.72
N ALA A 38 9.91 3.25 22.00
CA ALA A 38 10.63 2.10 22.56
C ALA A 38 10.16 0.79 21.93
N GLY A 39 8.85 0.60 21.73
CA GLY A 39 8.30 -0.56 21.02
C GLY A 39 8.87 -0.73 19.62
N LYS A 40 8.94 0.33 18.82
CA LYS A 40 9.57 0.31 17.49
C LYS A 40 11.07 0.00 17.53
N MET A 41 11.80 0.47 18.55
CA MET A 41 13.22 0.16 18.71
C MET A 41 13.49 -1.31 19.07
N PHE A 42 12.63 -1.93 19.87
CA PHE A 42 12.85 -3.31 20.35
C PHE A 42 12.19 -4.38 19.46
N PHE A 43 11.05 -4.08 18.85
CA PHE A 43 10.28 -5.05 18.05
C PHE A 43 10.37 -4.80 16.54
N GLY A 44 11.01 -3.73 16.13
CA GLY A 44 11.07 -3.31 14.74
C GLY A 44 9.72 -2.82 14.21
N ASP A 45 9.68 -2.53 12.91
CA ASP A 45 8.48 -2.10 12.23
C ASP A 45 7.60 -3.33 11.89
N PRO A 46 6.31 -3.34 12.27
CA PRO A 46 5.44 -4.48 12.05
C PRO A 46 5.31 -4.77 10.54
N LYS A 47 5.38 -6.05 10.19
CA LYS A 47 5.16 -6.51 8.81
C LYS A 47 3.68 -6.60 8.51
N VAL A 48 3.25 -5.94 7.45
CA VAL A 48 1.94 -6.10 6.83
C VAL A 48 2.03 -7.27 5.86
N LYS A 49 1.17 -8.25 6.04
CA LYS A 49 1.14 -9.42 5.15
C LYS A 49 0.48 -9.08 3.82
N SER A 50 1.03 -9.64 2.75
CA SER A 50 0.44 -9.59 1.42
C SER A 50 -1.02 -10.07 1.43
N GLN A 51 -1.92 -9.26 0.90
CA GLN A 51 -3.32 -9.63 0.78
C GLN A 51 -3.51 -10.74 -0.26
N PHE A 52 -2.76 -10.67 -1.37
CA PHE A 52 -2.72 -11.71 -2.39
C PHE A 52 -2.29 -13.06 -1.80
N ARG A 53 -1.17 -13.08 -1.08
CA ARG A 53 -0.69 -14.30 -0.40
C ARG A 53 -1.70 -14.83 0.62
N GLY A 54 -2.43 -13.93 1.31
CA GLY A 54 -3.50 -14.32 2.23
C GLY A 54 -4.63 -15.06 1.53
N ALA A 55 -5.00 -14.66 0.33
CA ALA A 55 -6.06 -15.24 -0.47
C ALA A 55 -5.63 -16.53 -1.19
N THR A 56 -4.46 -16.51 -1.87
CA THR A 56 -4.01 -17.57 -2.78
C THR A 56 -3.05 -18.56 -2.14
N ARG A 57 -2.43 -18.20 -1.01
CA ARG A 57 -1.31 -18.92 -0.37
C ARG A 57 -0.03 -18.95 -1.21
N VAL A 58 0.01 -18.25 -2.32
CA VAL A 58 1.18 -18.12 -3.20
C VAL A 58 2.02 -16.93 -2.77
N ASP A 59 3.33 -17.13 -2.72
CA ASP A 59 4.31 -16.08 -2.44
C ASP A 59 5.08 -15.77 -3.71
N LEU A 60 4.70 -14.69 -4.40
CA LEU A 60 5.32 -14.28 -5.66
C LEU A 60 6.80 -13.88 -5.50
N THR A 61 7.23 -13.48 -4.29
CA THR A 61 8.63 -13.07 -4.05
C THR A 61 9.63 -14.23 -4.11
N LYS A 62 9.16 -15.47 -4.21
CA LYS A 62 10.01 -16.64 -4.43
C LYS A 62 10.48 -16.79 -5.88
N GLY A 63 9.88 -16.05 -6.82
CA GLY A 63 10.23 -16.08 -8.24
C GLY A 63 9.86 -17.37 -8.97
N GLU A 64 9.07 -18.25 -8.34
CA GLU A 64 8.62 -19.52 -8.94
C GLU A 64 7.47 -19.33 -9.92
N LYS A 65 6.66 -18.29 -9.70
CA LYS A 65 5.47 -17.97 -10.46
C LYS A 65 5.63 -16.66 -11.21
N SER A 66 5.20 -16.64 -12.48
CA SER A 66 5.25 -15.47 -13.36
C SER A 66 3.94 -14.67 -13.25
N LEU A 67 4.07 -13.35 -13.30
CA LEU A 67 2.98 -12.38 -13.24
C LEU A 67 2.98 -11.52 -14.50
N LEU A 68 1.88 -11.51 -15.22
CA LEU A 68 1.59 -10.54 -16.27
C LEU A 68 0.76 -9.40 -15.66
N ILE A 69 1.07 -8.15 -16.00
CA ILE A 69 0.31 -6.99 -15.53
C ILE A 69 -0.25 -6.24 -16.74
N VAL A 70 -1.56 -6.00 -16.72
CA VAL A 70 -2.26 -5.18 -17.72
C VAL A 70 -3.10 -4.12 -16.99
N CYS A 71 -3.25 -2.96 -17.63
CA CYS A 71 -3.99 -1.85 -17.08
C CYS A 71 -5.02 -1.35 -18.11
N SER A 72 -6.23 -1.05 -17.65
CA SER A 72 -7.26 -0.40 -18.44
C SER A 72 -7.76 0.87 -17.75
N ALA A 73 -8.13 1.87 -18.55
CA ALA A 73 -8.71 3.12 -18.08
C ALA A 73 -9.79 3.60 -19.05
N PRO A 74 -10.81 4.32 -18.57
CA PRO A 74 -11.84 4.92 -19.40
C PRO A 74 -11.25 5.91 -20.44
N HIS A 75 -11.87 6.00 -21.59
CA HIS A 75 -11.44 6.90 -22.67
C HIS A 75 -11.26 8.37 -22.22
N GLY A 76 -12.09 8.85 -21.31
CA GLY A 76 -11.97 10.21 -20.76
C GLY A 76 -10.67 10.44 -19.98
N ILE A 77 -10.13 9.39 -19.32
CA ILE A 77 -8.83 9.45 -18.65
C ILE A 77 -7.71 9.41 -19.69
N LEU A 78 -7.79 8.50 -20.66
CA LEU A 78 -6.79 8.34 -21.73
C LEU A 78 -6.65 9.58 -22.59
N ALA A 79 -7.74 10.31 -22.84
CA ALA A 79 -7.70 11.58 -23.57
C ALA A 79 -6.83 12.65 -22.88
N ARG A 80 -6.75 12.60 -21.54
CA ARG A 80 -5.96 13.56 -20.74
C ARG A 80 -4.59 13.02 -20.32
N TYR A 81 -4.51 11.72 -20.09
CA TYR A 81 -3.31 10.98 -19.65
C TYR A 81 -3.08 9.77 -20.56
N PRO A 82 -2.63 9.98 -21.80
CA PRO A 82 -2.60 8.92 -22.81
C PRO A 82 -1.66 7.77 -22.49
N SER A 83 -0.61 8.01 -21.70
CA SER A 83 0.37 6.99 -21.29
C SER A 83 0.09 6.31 -19.95
N ILE A 84 -1.00 6.68 -19.27
CA ILE A 84 -1.24 6.26 -17.87
C ILE A 84 -1.19 4.74 -17.68
N GLN A 85 -1.70 3.97 -18.62
CA GLN A 85 -1.73 2.51 -18.56
C GLN A 85 -0.30 1.93 -18.56
N ILE A 86 0.51 2.38 -19.51
CA ILE A 86 1.91 1.95 -19.66
C ILE A 86 2.75 2.46 -18.48
N ASP A 87 2.56 3.71 -18.06
CA ASP A 87 3.29 4.33 -16.96
C ASP A 87 3.08 3.58 -15.63
N ILE A 88 1.86 3.13 -15.35
CA ILE A 88 1.55 2.36 -14.14
C ILE A 88 2.19 0.96 -14.23
N VAL A 89 2.00 0.25 -15.35
CA VAL A 89 2.55 -1.10 -15.53
C VAL A 89 4.07 -1.09 -15.43
N ASP A 90 4.75 -0.17 -16.10
CA ASP A 90 6.21 -0.04 -16.07
C ASP A 90 6.74 0.26 -14.66
N ARG A 91 6.12 1.22 -13.93
CA ARG A 91 6.50 1.53 -12.55
C ARG A 91 6.28 0.33 -11.62
N MET A 92 5.15 -0.36 -11.75
CA MET A 92 4.88 -1.56 -10.97
C MET A 92 5.88 -2.66 -11.26
N THR A 93 6.21 -2.91 -12.53
CA THR A 93 7.21 -3.91 -12.94
C THR A 93 8.55 -3.61 -12.28
N ARG A 94 9.05 -2.37 -12.35
CA ARG A 94 10.29 -1.97 -11.68
C ARG A 94 10.25 -2.17 -10.16
N HIS A 95 9.16 -1.81 -9.49
CA HIS A 95 9.01 -2.03 -8.05
C HIS A 95 9.01 -3.50 -7.67
N LEU A 96 8.29 -4.33 -8.42
CA LEU A 96 8.20 -5.78 -8.18
C LEU A 96 9.51 -6.50 -8.45
N ASP A 97 10.28 -6.06 -9.43
CA ASP A 97 11.60 -6.59 -9.76
C ASP A 97 12.57 -6.44 -8.56
N THR A 98 12.54 -5.29 -7.87
CA THR A 98 13.31 -5.09 -6.64
C THR A 98 12.93 -6.06 -5.52
N ARG A 99 11.72 -6.63 -5.58
CA ARG A 99 11.17 -7.61 -4.63
C ARG A 99 11.32 -9.06 -5.12
N LYS A 100 12.01 -9.27 -6.24
CA LYS A 100 12.25 -10.60 -6.86
C LYS A 100 10.96 -11.30 -7.32
N VAL A 101 9.94 -10.56 -7.64
CA VAL A 101 8.74 -11.09 -8.30
C VAL A 101 9.07 -11.23 -9.78
N LYS A 102 8.82 -12.41 -10.36
CA LYS A 102 9.01 -12.66 -11.78
C LYS A 102 7.87 -12.01 -12.56
N VAL A 103 8.08 -10.79 -13.07
CA VAL A 103 7.10 -10.06 -13.88
C VAL A 103 7.43 -10.20 -15.35
N ILE A 104 6.41 -10.38 -16.20
CA ILE A 104 6.55 -10.31 -17.66
C ILE A 104 6.90 -8.88 -18.06
N SER A 105 7.81 -8.73 -19.00
CA SER A 105 8.28 -7.41 -19.45
C SER A 105 7.12 -6.53 -19.93
N ALA A 106 7.02 -5.31 -19.42
CA ALA A 106 6.02 -4.34 -19.87
C ALA A 106 6.19 -4.00 -21.36
N ASP A 107 7.44 -3.99 -21.88
CA ASP A 107 7.74 -3.71 -23.27
C ASP A 107 7.25 -4.85 -24.19
N ASP A 108 7.35 -6.11 -23.75
CA ASP A 108 6.87 -7.26 -24.53
C ASP A 108 5.35 -7.25 -24.60
N VAL A 109 4.70 -6.91 -23.48
CA VAL A 109 3.23 -6.76 -23.42
C VAL A 109 2.76 -5.61 -24.31
N ALA A 110 3.42 -4.45 -24.24
CA ALA A 110 3.09 -3.31 -25.09
C ALA A 110 3.24 -3.62 -26.57
N ARG A 111 4.33 -4.29 -26.96
CA ARG A 111 4.55 -4.74 -28.35
C ARG A 111 3.46 -5.69 -28.84
N TRP A 112 3.05 -6.62 -27.98
CA TRP A 112 1.96 -7.53 -28.33
C TRP A 112 0.65 -6.76 -28.59
N PHE A 113 0.33 -5.75 -27.79
CA PHE A 113 -0.84 -4.90 -28.02
C PHE A 113 -0.75 -4.08 -29.31
N ASP A 114 0.44 -3.59 -29.67
CA ASP A 114 0.66 -2.87 -30.93
C ASP A 114 0.41 -3.78 -32.15
N ASP A 115 0.74 -5.07 -32.04
CA ASP A 115 0.61 -6.03 -33.11
C ASP A 115 -0.80 -6.67 -33.19
N ASN A 116 -1.46 -6.90 -32.05
CA ASN A 116 -2.71 -7.67 -31.95
C ASN A 116 -3.94 -6.82 -31.58
N GLY A 117 -3.75 -5.61 -31.04
CA GLY A 117 -4.83 -4.74 -30.57
C GLY A 117 -5.31 -5.10 -29.16
N GLU A 118 -6.62 -5.03 -28.95
CA GLU A 118 -7.20 -5.36 -27.65
C GLU A 118 -7.28 -6.89 -27.45
N TRP A 119 -7.10 -7.36 -26.21
CA TRP A 119 -7.20 -8.78 -25.88
C TRP A 119 -8.66 -9.25 -25.82
N GLY A 120 -8.90 -10.49 -26.22
CA GLY A 120 -10.21 -11.13 -26.17
C GLY A 120 -10.61 -11.51 -24.72
N ASP A 121 -9.71 -12.25 -24.06
CA ASP A 121 -9.84 -12.57 -22.65
C ASP A 121 -8.46 -12.75 -21.98
N PHE A 122 -8.44 -12.93 -20.66
CA PHE A 122 -7.20 -13.10 -19.91
C PHE A 122 -6.52 -14.45 -20.11
N SER A 123 -7.23 -15.45 -20.64
CA SER A 123 -6.67 -16.76 -20.97
C SER A 123 -5.74 -16.66 -22.18
N GLU A 124 -6.11 -15.85 -23.17
CA GLU A 124 -5.27 -15.54 -24.34
C GLU A 124 -3.93 -14.93 -23.92
N LEU A 125 -3.98 -13.92 -23.06
CA LEU A 125 -2.77 -13.30 -22.52
C LEU A 125 -1.93 -14.28 -21.70
N ALA A 126 -2.58 -15.11 -20.89
CA ALA A 126 -1.88 -16.10 -20.07
C ALA A 126 -1.18 -17.16 -20.92
N ASP A 127 -1.78 -17.57 -22.05
CA ASP A 127 -1.20 -18.52 -23.00
C ASP A 127 -0.02 -17.89 -23.74
N GLU A 128 -0.20 -16.71 -24.32
CA GLU A 128 0.80 -16.02 -25.12
C GLU A 128 2.11 -15.79 -24.33
N PHE A 129 1.99 -15.32 -23.09
CA PHE A 129 3.14 -14.97 -22.26
C PHE A 129 3.59 -16.09 -21.31
N ASP A 130 3.00 -17.25 -21.38
CA ASP A 130 3.20 -18.34 -20.41
C ASP A 130 3.13 -17.86 -18.96
N ALA A 131 2.16 -16.99 -18.67
CA ALA A 131 1.98 -16.41 -17.35
C ALA A 131 1.22 -17.36 -16.41
N ASP A 132 1.68 -17.48 -15.14
CA ASP A 132 0.94 -18.20 -14.09
C ASP A 132 -0.22 -17.35 -13.55
N PHE A 133 -0.03 -16.04 -13.51
CA PHE A 133 -1.02 -15.07 -13.05
C PHE A 133 -1.12 -13.89 -14.00
N VAL A 134 -2.34 -13.40 -14.22
CA VAL A 134 -2.62 -12.16 -14.95
C VAL A 134 -3.26 -11.17 -13.97
N MET A 135 -2.62 -10.05 -13.73
CA MET A 135 -3.13 -8.94 -12.90
C MET A 135 -3.73 -7.87 -13.81
N HIS A 136 -5.02 -7.68 -13.72
CA HIS A 136 -5.73 -6.60 -14.39
C HIS A 136 -5.98 -5.46 -13.40
N ILE A 137 -5.52 -4.27 -13.77
CA ILE A 137 -5.77 -3.02 -13.06
C ILE A 137 -6.78 -2.24 -13.88
N GLN A 138 -7.97 -2.08 -13.34
CA GLN A 138 -8.99 -1.22 -13.90
C GLN A 138 -8.99 0.10 -13.13
N ILE A 139 -8.65 1.20 -13.81
CA ILE A 139 -8.75 2.55 -13.26
C ILE A 139 -10.13 3.08 -13.57
N ASP A 140 -10.89 3.47 -12.55
CA ASP A 140 -12.22 4.04 -12.72
C ASP A 140 -12.16 5.56 -12.74
N THR A 141 -11.34 6.17 -11.87
CA THR A 141 -11.08 7.61 -11.87
C THR A 141 -9.59 7.93 -11.73
N PHE A 142 -9.16 9.05 -12.31
CA PHE A 142 -7.81 9.59 -12.15
C PHE A 142 -7.85 11.12 -12.32
N SER A 143 -7.32 11.85 -11.34
CA SER A 143 -7.24 13.30 -11.39
C SER A 143 -6.04 13.80 -10.58
N CYS A 144 -5.37 14.83 -11.07
CA CYS A 144 -4.31 15.53 -10.33
C CYS A 144 -4.77 16.89 -9.78
N GLU A 145 -6.03 17.26 -10.00
CA GLU A 145 -6.59 18.55 -9.63
C GLU A 145 -7.63 18.43 -8.52
N VAL A 146 -7.69 19.46 -7.69
CA VAL A 146 -8.76 19.61 -6.70
C VAL A 146 -9.98 20.25 -7.38
N ARG A 147 -11.15 19.61 -7.23
CA ARG A 147 -12.40 20.17 -7.76
C ARG A 147 -12.61 21.60 -7.24
N ASP A 148 -12.99 22.51 -8.12
CA ASP A 148 -13.27 23.92 -7.83
C ASP A 148 -12.08 24.72 -7.24
N SER A 149 -10.85 24.20 -7.36
CA SER A 149 -9.65 24.85 -6.86
C SER A 149 -8.45 24.65 -7.81
N PRO A 150 -8.42 25.35 -8.97
CA PRO A 150 -7.44 25.11 -10.02
C PRO A 150 -5.98 25.40 -9.62
N ASN A 151 -5.79 26.16 -8.54
CA ASN A 151 -4.48 26.50 -7.99
C ASN A 151 -3.92 25.45 -7.02
N LEU A 152 -4.65 24.36 -6.77
CA LEU A 152 -4.26 23.28 -5.88
C LEU A 152 -4.10 21.97 -6.64
N LEU A 153 -3.08 21.22 -6.27
CA LEU A 153 -2.81 19.87 -6.78
C LEU A 153 -3.06 18.84 -5.68
N GLN A 154 -3.82 17.81 -6.00
CA GLN A 154 -3.99 16.61 -5.22
C GLN A 154 -4.35 15.47 -6.17
N GLY A 155 -3.51 14.43 -6.21
CA GLY A 155 -3.78 13.23 -6.98
C GLY A 155 -4.84 12.39 -6.29
N LYS A 156 -5.84 11.95 -7.05
CA LYS A 156 -6.86 10.98 -6.63
C LYS A 156 -7.10 9.98 -7.73
N THR A 157 -7.08 8.71 -7.37
CA THR A 157 -7.42 7.62 -8.27
C THR A 157 -8.08 6.51 -7.48
N ASP A 158 -9.09 5.93 -8.06
CA ASP A 158 -9.75 4.73 -7.55
C ASP A 158 -9.98 3.73 -8.70
N GLY A 159 -10.24 2.49 -8.30
CA GLY A 159 -10.45 1.43 -9.25
C GLY A 159 -10.41 0.06 -8.61
N LYS A 160 -10.16 -0.94 -9.44
CA LYS A 160 -10.15 -2.34 -9.05
C LYS A 160 -8.94 -3.08 -9.57
N VAL A 161 -8.39 -3.95 -8.74
CA VAL A 161 -7.37 -4.94 -9.10
C VAL A 161 -8.00 -6.30 -9.06
N THR A 162 -7.88 -7.06 -10.15
CA THR A 162 -8.27 -8.46 -10.24
C THR A 162 -7.07 -9.28 -10.69
N VAL A 163 -6.71 -10.31 -9.94
CA VAL A 163 -5.65 -11.25 -10.33
C VAL A 163 -6.30 -12.59 -10.70
N PHE A 164 -6.04 -13.02 -11.90
CA PHE A 164 -6.48 -14.29 -12.43
C PHE A 164 -5.35 -15.31 -12.30
N GLU A 165 -5.65 -16.50 -11.82
CA GLU A 165 -4.76 -17.65 -11.87
C GLU A 165 -5.00 -18.40 -13.18
N ALA A 166 -3.91 -18.65 -13.90
CA ALA A 166 -3.94 -19.42 -15.14
C ALA A 166 -3.61 -20.88 -14.87
N ALA A 167 -4.47 -21.78 -15.34
CA ALA A 167 -4.31 -23.21 -15.20
C ALA A 167 -4.53 -23.90 -16.55
N GLY A 168 -3.79 -24.97 -16.79
CA GLY A 168 -3.81 -25.73 -18.03
C GLY A 168 -2.41 -25.99 -18.56
N LYS A 169 -2.24 -27.04 -19.38
CA LYS A 169 -0.94 -27.36 -19.99
C LYS A 169 -0.90 -26.98 -21.47
N ASP A 170 -1.98 -27.25 -22.20
CA ASP A 170 -2.05 -27.03 -23.65
C ASP A 170 -2.79 -25.73 -23.99
N VAL A 171 -3.85 -25.42 -23.25
CA VAL A 171 -4.60 -24.15 -23.33
C VAL A 171 -4.86 -23.70 -21.91
N LYS A 172 -4.47 -22.48 -21.58
CA LYS A 172 -4.71 -21.91 -20.27
C LYS A 172 -6.14 -21.43 -20.14
N THR A 173 -6.73 -21.71 -18.98
CA THR A 173 -7.99 -21.13 -18.56
C THR A 173 -7.72 -20.27 -17.32
N THR A 174 -8.45 -19.18 -17.18
CA THR A 174 -8.24 -18.25 -16.06
C THR A 174 -9.43 -18.28 -15.10
N SER A 175 -9.12 -18.16 -13.81
CA SER A 175 -10.10 -17.98 -12.74
C SER A 175 -9.66 -16.88 -11.80
N VAL A 176 -10.62 -16.16 -11.21
CA VAL A 176 -10.31 -15.07 -10.26
C VAL A 176 -9.71 -15.67 -8.99
N ALA A 177 -8.45 -15.36 -8.72
CA ALA A 177 -7.73 -15.77 -7.51
C ALA A 177 -7.74 -14.68 -6.42
N PHE A 178 -7.79 -13.41 -6.81
CA PHE A 178 -7.77 -12.28 -5.90
C PHE A 178 -8.45 -11.06 -6.53
N GLU A 179 -9.23 -10.34 -5.75
CA GLU A 179 -9.86 -9.09 -6.19
C GLU A 179 -9.89 -8.07 -5.05
N ARG A 180 -9.56 -6.81 -5.36
CA ARG A 180 -9.61 -5.68 -4.42
C ARG A 180 -9.90 -4.36 -5.13
N THR A 181 -10.66 -3.51 -4.49
CA THR A 181 -10.74 -2.09 -4.85
C THR A 181 -9.59 -1.34 -4.21
N PHE A 182 -9.15 -0.28 -4.87
CA PHE A 182 -8.17 0.66 -4.34
C PHE A 182 -8.67 2.09 -4.43
N ASP A 183 -8.20 2.92 -3.52
CA ASP A 183 -8.36 4.37 -3.50
C ASP A 183 -7.02 4.95 -3.04
N VAL A 184 -6.44 5.82 -3.86
CA VAL A 184 -5.15 6.45 -3.56
C VAL A 184 -5.31 7.96 -3.67
N THR A 185 -4.98 8.65 -2.59
CA THR A 185 -4.93 10.11 -2.52
C THR A 185 -3.50 10.56 -2.20
N TYR A 186 -2.93 11.46 -3.01
CA TYR A 186 -1.58 11.97 -2.81
C TYR A 186 -1.44 13.42 -3.27
N PRO A 187 -0.83 14.28 -2.48
CA PRO A 187 -0.53 14.10 -1.05
C PRO A 187 -1.82 14.11 -0.21
N ALA A 188 -1.73 13.74 1.08
CA ALA A 188 -2.89 13.70 1.98
C ALA A 188 -3.63 15.06 2.04
N TYR A 189 -2.89 16.17 1.90
CA TYR A 189 -3.45 17.54 1.81
C TYR A 189 -3.05 18.17 0.49
N PRO A 190 -3.97 18.94 -0.15
CA PRO A 190 -3.66 19.67 -1.39
C PRO A 190 -2.45 20.58 -1.24
N VAL A 191 -1.66 20.69 -2.30
CA VAL A 191 -0.47 21.58 -2.35
C VAL A 191 -0.66 22.65 -3.42
N PRO A 192 -0.11 23.88 -3.23
CA PRO A 192 -0.18 24.93 -4.23
C PRO A 192 0.53 24.52 -5.53
N ARG A 193 -0.12 24.78 -6.68
CA ARG A 193 0.43 24.52 -8.03
C ARG A 193 1.69 25.36 -8.30
N GLU A 194 1.78 26.57 -7.76
CA GLU A 194 2.90 27.47 -7.97
C GLU A 194 4.27 26.89 -7.59
N ASN A 195 4.28 25.93 -6.69
CA ASN A 195 5.50 25.32 -6.16
C ASN A 195 5.89 24.00 -6.84
N LYS A 196 5.11 23.52 -7.80
CA LYS A 196 5.37 22.22 -8.46
C LYS A 196 4.97 22.25 -9.93
N SER A 197 5.86 21.74 -10.80
CA SER A 197 5.49 21.37 -12.16
C SER A 197 4.38 20.31 -12.10
N GLU A 198 3.33 20.50 -12.89
CA GLU A 198 2.23 19.52 -13.01
C GLU A 198 2.73 18.15 -13.46
N GLN A 199 3.70 18.14 -14.37
CA GLN A 199 4.33 16.90 -14.82
C GLN A 199 5.01 16.16 -13.68
N LEU A 200 5.89 16.84 -12.92
CA LEU A 200 6.58 16.21 -11.77
C LEU A 200 5.60 15.78 -10.68
N PHE A 201 4.50 16.49 -10.52
CA PHE A 201 3.45 16.10 -9.59
C PHE A 201 2.76 14.82 -10.06
N THR A 202 2.38 14.74 -11.34
CA THR A 202 1.73 13.56 -11.93
C THR A 202 2.65 12.34 -11.88
N GLU A 203 3.94 12.48 -12.18
CA GLU A 203 4.93 11.42 -12.06
C GLU A 203 5.04 10.90 -10.62
N GLY A 204 5.12 11.80 -9.63
CA GLY A 204 5.14 11.42 -8.22
C GLY A 204 3.86 10.73 -7.75
N PHE A 205 2.70 11.14 -8.28
CA PHE A 205 1.44 10.50 -7.98
C PHE A 205 1.31 9.11 -8.61
N LEU A 206 1.75 8.95 -9.87
CA LEU A 206 1.79 7.65 -10.55
C LEU A 206 2.72 6.68 -9.81
N ASP A 207 3.89 7.15 -9.37
CA ASP A 207 4.81 6.33 -8.58
C ASP A 207 4.17 5.87 -7.27
N ARG A 208 3.52 6.79 -6.56
CA ARG A 208 2.78 6.49 -5.32
C ARG A 208 1.66 5.48 -5.52
N THR A 209 0.88 5.65 -6.58
CA THR A 209 -0.18 4.72 -6.97
C THR A 209 0.39 3.33 -7.27
N SER A 210 1.45 3.25 -8.07
CA SER A 210 2.10 2.00 -8.43
C SER A 210 2.65 1.26 -7.22
N ILE A 211 3.30 1.97 -6.28
CA ILE A 211 3.76 1.37 -5.01
C ILE A 211 2.57 0.81 -4.22
N SER A 212 1.49 1.57 -4.08
CA SER A 212 0.29 1.12 -3.35
C SER A 212 -0.29 -0.16 -3.94
N LEU A 213 -0.39 -0.25 -5.27
CA LEU A 213 -0.89 -1.42 -5.97
C LEU A 213 0.03 -2.64 -5.80
N THR A 214 1.36 -2.44 -5.87
CA THR A 214 2.31 -3.55 -5.68
C THR A 214 2.30 -4.11 -4.27
N GLN A 215 1.94 -3.30 -3.26
CA GLN A 215 1.87 -3.73 -1.85
C GLN A 215 0.78 -4.78 -1.59
N PHE A 216 -0.17 -4.97 -2.48
CA PHE A 216 -1.09 -6.11 -2.40
C PHE A 216 -0.39 -7.46 -2.58
N LEU A 217 0.73 -7.50 -3.32
CA LEU A 217 1.37 -8.71 -3.83
C LEU A 217 2.48 -9.27 -2.93
N TYR A 218 3.08 -8.46 -2.05
CA TYR A 218 4.19 -8.89 -1.19
C TYR A 218 4.07 -8.37 0.25
N ASP A 219 4.76 -9.05 1.17
CA ASP A 219 4.83 -8.61 2.56
C ASP A 219 5.72 -7.35 2.66
N HIS A 220 5.22 -6.28 3.26
CA HIS A 220 5.94 -5.01 3.41
C HIS A 220 5.90 -4.52 4.86
N ARG A 221 6.69 -3.52 5.19
CA ARG A 221 6.68 -2.91 6.53
C ARG A 221 5.57 -1.87 6.61
N ALA A 222 4.99 -1.69 7.79
CA ALA A 222 3.95 -0.68 8.00
C ALA A 222 4.44 0.74 7.69
N SER A 223 5.72 1.04 7.89
CA SER A 223 6.33 2.33 7.50
C SER A 223 6.45 2.51 5.98
N GLU A 224 6.43 1.43 5.20
CA GLU A 224 6.45 1.46 3.74
C GLU A 224 5.02 1.62 3.17
N THR A 225 3.98 1.44 4.02
CA THR A 225 2.58 1.60 3.58
C THR A 225 2.34 3.03 3.13
N VAL A 226 1.86 3.15 1.94
CA VAL A 226 1.56 4.42 1.27
C VAL A 226 0.14 4.84 1.68
N HIS A 227 0.04 5.94 2.43
CA HIS A 227 -1.22 6.57 2.83
C HIS A 227 -1.41 7.87 2.07
#